data_7b16a336fcaed4c08845f733bf7bdeb8
#
_entry.id   7b16a336fcaed4c08845f733bf7bdeb8
#
_cell.length_a   1.000
_cell.length_b   1.000
_cell.length_c   1.000
_cell.angle_alpha   90.00
_cell.angle_beta   90.00
_cell.angle_gamma   90.00
#
_symmetry.space_group_name_H-M   'P 1'
#
loop_
_entity.id
_entity.type
_entity.pdbx_description
1 polymer ?
#
loop_
_entity_poly.entity_id
_entity_poly.type
_entity_poly.pdbx_seq_one_letter_code
_entity_poly.pdbx_strand_id
1 'polypeptide(L)'
;MKYDLRLSLAAILVLLLFAPVSGGETLSDAQKKEIVYAMYTDYKKDFPTVKEISPAEAMALLRANQVIFVDTRKSEEMAISMLPGAVSEEEFVQHPGQYAGLTPVAYCTISYRSGKFAEAMGKKGRTIYNLRGGLLAWVLEGGKVYDKKGESRHIHVYGKKWNYPAQGYEAVMFGLFDRWF
;
A
#
# COMPACT_ATOMS: atom_id res chain seq x y z
N MET A 1 -51.14 27.10 -64.45
CA MET A 1 -50.97 27.35 -62.99
C MET A 1 -49.77 26.54 -62.52
N LYS A 2 -48.65 27.18 -62.33
CA LYS A 2 -47.36 26.54 -61.82
C LYS A 2 -47.22 26.92 -60.39
N TYR A 3 -47.12 25.97 -59.49
CA TYR A 3 -46.82 26.18 -58.10
C TYR A 3 -45.32 25.90 -57.90
N ASP A 4 -44.55 26.94 -57.63
CA ASP A 4 -43.17 26.85 -57.22
C ASP A 4 -43.12 26.49 -55.74
N LEU A 5 -42.66 25.27 -55.41
CA LEU A 5 -42.44 24.84 -54.05
C LEU A 5 -40.97 25.06 -53.67
N ARG A 6 -40.68 26.21 -53.04
CA ARG A 6 -39.33 26.50 -52.47
C ARG A 6 -39.21 25.82 -51.10
N LEU A 7 -38.51 24.70 -51.07
CA LEU A 7 -38.08 24.06 -49.85
C LEU A 7 -36.92 24.85 -49.24
N SER A 8 -37.17 25.50 -48.09
CA SER A 8 -36.14 26.09 -47.26
C SER A 8 -35.49 24.98 -46.44
N LEU A 9 -34.24 24.61 -46.76
CA LEU A 9 -33.39 23.81 -45.90
C LEU A 9 -32.87 24.71 -44.75
N ALA A 10 -33.43 24.58 -43.57
CA ALA A 10 -32.85 25.09 -42.33
C ALA A 10 -31.74 24.14 -41.89
N ALA A 11 -30.50 24.52 -42.12
CA ALA A 11 -29.35 23.80 -41.61
C ALA A 11 -29.27 24.01 -40.06
N ILE A 12 -29.65 23.01 -39.30
CA ILE A 12 -29.43 23.01 -37.87
C ILE A 12 -27.95 22.67 -37.62
N LEU A 13 -27.16 23.73 -37.34
CA LEU A 13 -25.78 23.59 -36.90
C LEU A 13 -25.76 23.14 -35.43
N VAL A 14 -25.65 21.84 -35.21
CA VAL A 14 -25.40 21.30 -33.83
C VAL A 14 -23.97 21.57 -33.47
N LEU A 15 -23.72 22.64 -32.71
CA LEU A 15 -22.46 22.90 -32.05
C LEU A 15 -22.30 21.88 -30.91
N LEU A 16 -21.59 20.78 -31.18
CA LEU A 16 -21.06 19.91 -30.14
C LEU A 16 -19.96 20.69 -29.37
N LEU A 17 -20.35 21.26 -28.24
CA LEU A 17 -19.40 21.79 -27.25
C LEU A 17 -18.58 20.61 -26.70
N PHE A 18 -17.46 20.32 -27.33
CA PHE A 18 -16.41 19.52 -26.69
C PHE A 18 -15.83 20.36 -25.55
N ALA A 19 -16.33 20.15 -24.34
CA ALA A 19 -15.62 20.60 -23.16
C ALA A 19 -14.29 19.84 -23.12
N PRO A 20 -13.11 20.52 -22.97
CA PRO A 20 -11.86 19.83 -22.78
C PRO A 20 -11.95 19.12 -21.41
N VAL A 21 -11.99 17.79 -21.42
CA VAL A 21 -11.74 16.97 -20.24
C VAL A 21 -10.25 17.11 -19.94
N SER A 22 -9.87 18.22 -19.31
CA SER A 22 -8.53 18.50 -18.82
C SER A 22 -8.50 18.21 -17.33
N GLY A 23 -8.18 16.99 -17.00
CA GLY A 23 -7.92 16.55 -15.65
C GLY A 23 -7.56 15.09 -15.73
N GLY A 24 -6.28 14.74 -15.61
CA GLY A 24 -5.89 13.36 -15.40
C GLY A 24 -6.64 12.86 -14.16
N GLU A 25 -7.57 11.93 -14.34
CA GLU A 25 -8.35 11.34 -13.26
C GLU A 25 -7.38 10.71 -12.27
N THR A 26 -7.25 11.32 -11.09
CA THR A 26 -6.45 10.73 -10.02
C THR A 26 -7.18 9.48 -9.52
N LEU A 27 -6.47 8.34 -9.47
CA LEU A 27 -7.04 7.09 -9.01
C LEU A 27 -7.66 7.26 -7.61
N SER A 28 -8.88 6.75 -7.44
CA SER A 28 -9.52 6.65 -6.13
C SER A 28 -8.77 5.63 -5.25
N ASP A 29 -8.93 5.70 -3.94
CA ASP A 29 -8.32 4.73 -3.02
C ASP A 29 -8.83 3.30 -3.27
N ALA A 30 -10.07 3.13 -3.75
CA ALA A 30 -10.58 1.83 -4.17
C ALA A 30 -9.79 1.25 -5.35
N GLN A 31 -9.55 2.05 -6.40
CA GLN A 31 -8.76 1.63 -7.56
C GLN A 31 -7.29 1.35 -7.19
N LYS A 32 -6.68 2.20 -6.35
CA LYS A 32 -5.32 1.96 -5.84
C LYS A 32 -5.23 0.67 -5.05
N LYS A 33 -6.24 0.37 -4.22
CA LYS A 33 -6.33 -0.84 -3.43
C LYS A 33 -6.37 -2.09 -4.31
N GLU A 34 -7.18 -2.09 -5.38
CA GLU A 34 -7.21 -3.18 -6.35
C GLU A 34 -5.84 -3.42 -7.00
N ILE A 35 -5.15 -2.35 -7.42
CA ILE A 35 -3.81 -2.43 -8.00
C ILE A 35 -2.81 -3.02 -6.99
N VAL A 36 -2.82 -2.54 -5.75
CA VAL A 36 -1.93 -3.01 -4.68
C VAL A 36 -2.15 -4.50 -4.39
N TYR A 37 -3.40 -4.95 -4.31
CA TYR A 37 -3.71 -6.36 -4.09
C TYR A 37 -3.39 -7.24 -5.29
N ALA A 38 -3.56 -6.76 -6.51
CA ALA A 38 -3.13 -7.48 -7.71
C ALA A 38 -1.60 -7.69 -7.73
N MET A 39 -0.82 -6.64 -7.42
CA MET A 39 0.64 -6.75 -7.28
C MET A 39 1.03 -7.73 -6.17
N TYR A 40 0.36 -7.67 -5.02
CA TYR A 40 0.62 -8.61 -3.92
C TYR A 40 0.35 -10.05 -4.32
N THR A 41 -0.76 -10.31 -5.00
CA THR A 41 -1.13 -11.65 -5.49
C THR A 41 -0.05 -12.23 -6.40
N ASP A 42 0.58 -11.40 -7.20
CA ASP A 42 1.71 -11.81 -8.05
C ASP A 42 2.94 -12.18 -7.20
N TYR A 43 3.30 -11.33 -6.25
CA TYR A 43 4.43 -11.58 -5.34
C TYR A 43 4.22 -12.80 -4.44
N LYS A 44 2.99 -13.09 -4.03
CA LYS A 44 2.65 -14.24 -3.19
C LYS A 44 3.05 -15.57 -3.82
N LYS A 45 3.17 -15.65 -5.13
CA LYS A 45 3.62 -16.86 -5.83
C LYS A 45 5.04 -17.29 -5.46
N ASP A 46 5.88 -16.34 -5.02
CA ASP A 46 7.27 -16.59 -4.62
C ASP A 46 7.42 -17.14 -3.19
N PHE A 47 6.35 -17.13 -2.39
CA PHE A 47 6.29 -17.66 -1.01
C PHE A 47 4.91 -18.25 -0.70
N PRO A 48 4.46 -19.28 -1.44
CA PRO A 48 3.07 -19.78 -1.44
C PRO A 48 2.60 -20.32 -0.08
N THR A 49 3.52 -20.83 0.73
CA THR A 49 3.21 -21.45 2.03
C THR A 49 3.14 -20.47 3.20
N VAL A 50 3.55 -19.21 3.00
CA VAL A 50 3.52 -18.18 4.02
C VAL A 50 2.08 -17.84 4.37
N LYS A 51 1.73 -17.90 5.66
CA LYS A 51 0.43 -17.44 6.15
C LYS A 51 0.32 -15.93 6.00
N GLU A 52 -0.86 -15.47 5.65
CA GLU A 52 -1.12 -14.04 5.47
C GLU A 52 -2.26 -13.57 6.36
N ILE A 53 -2.29 -12.27 6.62
CA ILE A 53 -3.33 -11.59 7.36
C ILE A 53 -3.73 -10.32 6.61
N SER A 54 -5.01 -10.01 6.56
CA SER A 54 -5.49 -8.76 5.98
C SER A 54 -5.20 -7.56 6.90
N PRO A 55 -5.13 -6.33 6.37
CA PRO A 55 -5.05 -5.14 7.21
C PRO A 55 -6.19 -5.03 8.23
N ALA A 56 -7.42 -5.40 7.85
CA ALA A 56 -8.58 -5.36 8.74
C ALA A 56 -8.42 -6.30 9.95
N GLU A 57 -7.98 -7.55 9.72
CA GLU A 57 -7.68 -8.52 10.79
C GLU A 57 -6.52 -8.05 11.67
N ALA A 58 -5.45 -7.54 11.06
CA ALA A 58 -4.30 -7.00 11.79
C ALA A 58 -4.68 -5.78 12.65
N MET A 59 -5.57 -4.91 12.17
CA MET A 59 -6.13 -3.81 12.96
C MET A 59 -6.99 -4.30 14.12
N ALA A 60 -7.71 -5.42 13.96
CA ALA A 60 -8.47 -6.01 15.06
C ALA A 60 -7.53 -6.55 16.16
N LEU A 61 -6.46 -7.24 15.78
CA LEU A 61 -5.42 -7.69 16.72
C LEU A 61 -4.72 -6.51 17.40
N LEU A 62 -4.46 -5.42 16.67
CA LEU A 62 -3.87 -4.19 17.25
C LEU A 62 -4.77 -3.61 18.35
N ARG A 63 -6.07 -3.48 18.10
CA ARG A 63 -7.04 -2.98 19.10
C ARG A 63 -7.11 -3.90 20.34
N ALA A 64 -6.88 -5.19 20.16
CA ALA A 64 -6.85 -6.17 21.24
C ALA A 64 -5.48 -6.26 21.94
N ASN A 65 -4.47 -5.50 21.55
CA ASN A 65 -3.08 -5.60 22.00
C ASN A 65 -2.50 -7.02 21.84
N GLN A 66 -2.84 -7.71 20.74
CA GLN A 66 -2.47 -9.10 20.44
C GLN A 66 -1.52 -9.23 19.24
N VAL A 67 -0.94 -8.15 18.76
CA VAL A 67 -0.06 -8.13 17.58
C VAL A 67 1.27 -7.48 17.90
N ILE A 68 2.32 -7.99 17.28
CA ILE A 68 3.59 -7.27 17.09
C ILE A 68 3.84 -7.14 15.59
N PHE A 69 3.95 -5.91 15.12
CA PHE A 69 4.34 -5.64 13.73
C PHE A 69 5.85 -5.69 13.59
N VAL A 70 6.33 -6.38 12.56
CA VAL A 70 7.75 -6.52 12.24
C VAL A 70 8.03 -5.84 10.91
N ASP A 71 8.73 -4.72 10.94
CA ASP A 71 9.12 -3.98 9.75
C ASP A 71 10.38 -4.57 9.13
N THR A 72 10.27 -5.07 7.90
CA THR A 72 11.40 -5.66 7.18
C THR A 72 12.00 -4.68 6.15
N ARG A 73 11.75 -3.39 6.32
CA ARG A 73 12.33 -2.34 5.50
C ARG A 73 13.69 -1.92 6.06
N LYS A 74 14.36 -1.04 5.37
CA LYS A 74 15.60 -0.43 5.85
C LYS A 74 15.31 0.67 6.87
N SER A 75 16.29 0.99 7.70
CA SER A 75 16.20 2.01 8.75
C SER A 75 15.75 3.38 8.24
N GLU A 76 16.27 3.80 7.08
CA GLU A 76 15.89 5.06 6.46
C GLU A 76 14.44 5.09 5.99
N GLU A 77 13.89 3.94 5.55
CA GLU A 77 12.47 3.81 5.19
C GLU A 77 11.57 3.84 6.44
N MET A 78 12.01 3.18 7.52
CA MET A 78 11.34 3.19 8.82
C MET A 78 11.31 4.58 9.45
N ALA A 79 12.36 5.38 9.23
CA ALA A 79 12.43 6.75 9.73
C ALA A 79 11.36 7.68 9.15
N ILE A 80 10.81 7.38 7.97
CA ILE A 80 9.69 8.13 7.38
C ILE A 80 8.39 7.84 8.13
N SER A 81 8.06 6.57 8.35
CA SER A 81 6.96 6.14 9.20
C SER A 81 6.94 4.61 9.35
N MET A 82 6.33 4.15 10.44
CA MET A 82 6.11 2.75 10.78
C MET A 82 4.65 2.49 11.16
N LEU A 83 4.22 1.24 11.16
CA LEU A 83 2.93 0.84 11.76
C LEU A 83 3.00 1.02 13.29
N PRO A 84 1.84 1.17 13.96
CA PRO A 84 1.79 1.39 15.40
C PRO A 84 2.51 0.28 16.18
N GLY A 85 3.46 0.65 17.04
CA GLY A 85 4.21 -0.30 17.86
C GLY A 85 5.11 -1.27 17.11
N ALA A 86 5.39 -1.00 15.83
CA ALA A 86 6.25 -1.87 15.05
C ALA A 86 7.71 -1.81 15.52
N VAL A 87 8.38 -2.96 15.41
CA VAL A 87 9.82 -3.11 15.64
C VAL A 87 10.54 -3.50 14.36
N SER A 88 11.85 -3.32 14.30
CA SER A 88 12.63 -3.78 13.16
C SER A 88 12.72 -5.32 13.11
N GLU A 89 12.99 -5.87 11.92
CA GLU A 89 13.33 -7.28 11.75
C GLU A 89 14.47 -7.70 12.69
N GLU A 90 15.51 -6.89 12.77
CA GLU A 90 16.68 -7.14 13.60
C GLU A 90 16.30 -7.26 15.07
N GLU A 91 15.58 -6.27 15.61
CA GLU A 91 15.12 -6.27 16.99
C GLU A 91 14.25 -7.49 17.33
N PHE A 92 13.30 -7.80 16.44
CA PHE A 92 12.42 -8.97 16.60
C PHE A 92 13.18 -10.30 16.64
N VAL A 93 14.23 -10.44 15.84
CA VAL A 93 15.05 -11.65 15.79
C VAL A 93 15.96 -11.77 16.99
N GLN A 94 16.54 -10.66 17.48
CA GLN A 94 17.44 -10.64 18.64
C GLN A 94 16.73 -10.86 19.97
N HIS A 95 15.45 -10.46 20.10
CA HIS A 95 14.70 -10.52 21.36
C HIS A 95 13.41 -11.38 21.26
N PRO A 96 13.50 -12.66 20.89
CA PRO A 96 12.33 -13.49 20.58
C PRO A 96 11.37 -13.69 21.74
N GLY A 97 11.88 -13.65 22.98
CA GLY A 97 11.08 -13.80 24.22
C GLY A 97 10.25 -12.57 24.58
N GLN A 98 10.65 -11.38 24.13
CA GLN A 98 10.01 -10.11 24.46
C GLN A 98 8.58 -10.03 23.89
N TYR A 99 8.33 -10.71 22.77
CA TYR A 99 7.07 -10.69 22.04
C TYR A 99 6.28 -11.98 22.19
N ALA A 100 6.60 -12.79 23.20
CA ALA A 100 5.89 -14.03 23.48
C ALA A 100 4.39 -13.76 23.77
N GLY A 101 3.52 -14.56 23.17
CA GLY A 101 2.06 -14.39 23.29
C GLY A 101 1.43 -13.42 22.30
N LEU A 102 2.22 -12.64 21.57
CA LEU A 102 1.72 -11.78 20.49
C LEU A 102 1.76 -12.51 19.14
N THR A 103 0.85 -12.15 18.25
CA THR A 103 0.83 -12.61 16.86
C THR A 103 1.83 -11.77 16.04
N PRO A 104 2.93 -12.35 15.54
CA PRO A 104 3.90 -11.60 14.73
C PRO A 104 3.38 -11.43 13.30
N VAL A 105 3.31 -10.18 12.86
CA VAL A 105 2.88 -9.76 11.53
C VAL A 105 3.98 -8.96 10.87
N ALA A 106 4.65 -9.56 9.89
CA ALA A 106 5.69 -8.88 9.11
C ALA A 106 5.08 -8.05 7.98
N TYR A 107 5.69 -6.91 7.70
CA TYR A 107 5.31 -6.05 6.59
C TYR A 107 6.53 -5.36 5.95
N CYS A 108 6.38 -4.96 4.70
CA CYS A 108 7.20 -3.95 4.03
C CYS A 108 6.29 -3.04 3.21
N THR A 109 6.80 -2.35 2.19
CA THR A 109 5.96 -1.46 1.36
C THR A 109 4.79 -2.19 0.71
N ILE A 110 5.05 -3.39 0.09
CA ILE A 110 4.08 -4.18 -0.70
C ILE A 110 4.09 -5.67 -0.30
N SER A 111 4.73 -6.03 0.80
CA SER A 111 4.79 -7.39 1.38
C SER A 111 5.63 -8.42 0.61
N TYR A 112 6.53 -8.01 -0.27
CA TYR A 112 7.47 -8.93 -0.89
C TYR A 112 8.61 -9.32 0.05
N ARG A 113 9.36 -8.35 0.59
CA ARG A 113 10.47 -8.57 1.54
C ARG A 113 9.99 -9.30 2.79
N SER A 114 8.86 -8.86 3.34
CA SER A 114 8.26 -9.49 4.53
C SER A 114 7.74 -10.90 4.26
N GLY A 115 7.27 -11.21 3.04
CA GLY A 115 6.94 -12.56 2.63
C GLY A 115 8.15 -13.47 2.62
N LYS A 116 9.29 -13.01 2.07
CA LYS A 116 10.55 -13.78 2.11
C LYS A 116 11.09 -13.96 3.52
N PHE A 117 10.98 -12.93 4.38
CA PHE A 117 11.32 -13.05 5.79
C PHE A 117 10.45 -14.08 6.52
N ALA A 118 9.12 -14.01 6.34
CA ALA A 118 8.19 -14.96 6.96
C ALA A 118 8.45 -16.40 6.49
N GLU A 119 8.78 -16.60 5.21
CA GLU A 119 9.19 -17.91 4.68
C GLU A 119 10.47 -18.43 5.36
N ALA A 120 11.48 -17.58 5.50
CA ALA A 120 12.74 -17.95 6.15
C ALA A 120 12.53 -18.30 7.63
N MET A 121 11.65 -17.57 8.32
CA MET A 121 11.30 -17.85 9.71
C MET A 121 10.48 -19.13 9.84
N GLY A 122 9.58 -19.41 8.89
CA GLY A 122 8.83 -20.66 8.82
C GLY A 122 9.73 -21.89 8.71
N LYS A 123 10.81 -21.81 7.91
CA LYS A 123 11.84 -22.87 7.82
C LYS A 123 12.60 -23.12 9.13
N LYS A 124 12.58 -22.14 10.05
CA LYS A 124 13.13 -22.24 11.43
C LYS A 124 12.06 -22.60 12.47
N GLY A 125 10.87 -23.03 12.04
CA GLY A 125 9.77 -23.44 12.93
C GLY A 125 8.99 -22.26 13.55
N ARG A 126 9.22 -21.01 13.12
CA ARG A 126 8.54 -19.82 13.65
C ARG A 126 7.48 -19.33 12.66
N THR A 127 6.21 -19.40 13.02
CA THR A 127 5.13 -18.84 12.21
C THR A 127 5.10 -17.32 12.33
N ILE A 128 5.23 -16.63 11.19
CA ILE A 128 5.04 -15.18 11.08
C ILE A 128 4.04 -14.95 9.96
N TYR A 129 3.03 -14.14 10.21
CA TYR A 129 2.07 -13.74 9.19
C TYR A 129 2.65 -12.63 8.31
N ASN A 130 2.34 -12.65 7.02
CA ASN A 130 2.66 -11.57 6.10
C ASN A 130 1.44 -10.66 5.93
N LEU A 131 1.59 -9.36 6.15
CA LEU A 131 0.51 -8.38 5.97
C LEU A 131 0.20 -8.23 4.48
N ARG A 132 -1.00 -8.61 4.03
CA ARG A 132 -1.42 -8.52 2.63
C ARG A 132 -1.30 -7.11 2.09
N GLY A 133 -0.51 -6.93 1.01
CA GLY A 133 -0.29 -5.63 0.38
C GLY A 133 0.49 -4.61 1.20
N GLY A 134 0.99 -5.01 2.39
CA GLY A 134 1.94 -4.24 3.21
C GLY A 134 1.45 -2.89 3.68
N LEU A 135 2.39 -1.96 3.82
CA LEU A 135 2.15 -0.58 4.23
C LEU A 135 1.15 0.14 3.31
N LEU A 136 1.20 -0.12 2.00
CA LEU A 136 0.27 0.48 1.04
C LEU A 136 -1.16 0.04 1.30
N ALA A 137 -1.42 -1.26 1.44
CA ALA A 137 -2.76 -1.76 1.74
C ALA A 137 -3.22 -1.30 3.14
N TRP A 138 -2.30 -1.24 4.13
CA TRP A 138 -2.61 -0.75 5.46
C TRP A 138 -3.20 0.66 5.43
N VAL A 139 -2.55 1.63 4.76
CA VAL A 139 -3.07 3.01 4.68
C VAL A 139 -4.30 3.13 3.78
N LEU A 140 -4.41 2.32 2.72
CA LEU A 140 -5.59 2.27 1.85
C LEU A 140 -6.83 1.67 2.52
N GLU A 141 -6.64 0.88 3.59
CA GLU A 141 -7.70 0.35 4.46
C GLU A 141 -7.96 1.24 5.69
N GLY A 142 -7.37 2.45 5.72
CA GLY A 142 -7.57 3.44 6.79
C GLY A 142 -6.66 3.29 8.01
N GLY A 143 -5.64 2.43 7.91
CA GLY A 143 -4.63 2.29 8.97
C GLY A 143 -3.73 3.52 9.06
N LYS A 144 -3.34 3.87 10.29
CA LYS A 144 -2.45 5.00 10.57
C LYS A 144 -1.00 4.54 10.65
N VAL A 145 -0.09 5.46 10.33
CA VAL A 145 1.35 5.28 10.50
C VAL A 145 1.93 6.39 11.36
N TYR A 146 3.09 6.14 11.94
CA TYR A 146 3.70 7.01 12.94
C TYR A 146 5.18 7.19 12.64
N ASP A 147 5.69 8.37 12.92
CA ASP A 147 7.10 8.69 12.98
C ASP A 147 7.51 9.11 14.41
N LYS A 148 8.72 9.61 14.60
CA LYS A 148 9.22 10.07 15.91
C LYS A 148 8.43 11.25 16.49
N LYS A 149 7.63 11.95 15.68
CA LYS A 149 6.84 13.12 16.09
C LYS A 149 5.38 12.79 16.39
N GLY A 150 4.92 11.59 16.01
CA GLY A 150 3.54 11.14 16.20
C GLY A 150 2.91 10.58 14.93
N GLU A 151 1.59 10.75 14.75
CA GLU A 151 0.89 10.30 13.54
C GLU A 151 1.45 11.01 12.30
N SER A 152 1.88 10.23 11.32
CA SER A 152 2.49 10.71 10.08
C SER A 152 1.53 10.57 8.89
N ARG A 153 1.66 11.45 7.91
CA ARG A 153 1.02 11.35 6.59
C ARG A 153 2.00 11.07 5.48
N HIS A 154 3.25 10.75 5.82
CA HIS A 154 4.29 10.37 4.88
C HIS A 154 4.49 8.86 4.91
N ILE A 155 4.59 8.23 3.74
CA ILE A 155 4.95 6.83 3.61
C ILE A 155 6.08 6.67 2.61
N HIS A 156 7.08 5.84 2.94
CA HIS A 156 8.10 5.51 1.95
C HIS A 156 7.57 4.50 0.94
N VAL A 157 7.72 4.83 -0.35
CA VAL A 157 7.50 3.91 -1.47
C VAL A 157 8.80 3.69 -2.22
N TYR A 158 9.13 2.44 -2.52
CA TYR A 158 10.43 2.06 -3.06
C TYR A 158 10.71 2.60 -4.48
N GLY A 159 9.70 3.09 -5.17
CA GLY A 159 9.82 3.69 -6.49
C GLY A 159 8.47 3.91 -7.17
N LYS A 160 8.49 4.48 -8.38
CA LYS A 160 7.28 4.87 -9.12
C LYS A 160 6.27 3.74 -9.31
N LYS A 161 6.74 2.48 -9.47
CA LYS A 161 5.88 1.29 -9.60
C LYS A 161 4.95 1.08 -8.41
N TRP A 162 5.34 1.52 -7.22
CA TRP A 162 4.61 1.35 -5.97
C TRP A 162 4.02 2.67 -5.43
N ASN A 163 3.92 3.70 -6.28
CA ASN A 163 3.44 5.01 -5.88
C ASN A 163 1.90 5.06 -5.83
N TYR A 164 1.31 4.38 -4.85
CA TYR A 164 -0.13 4.32 -4.61
C TYR A 164 -0.47 4.71 -3.16
N PRO A 165 -0.09 5.92 -2.68
CA PRO A 165 -0.46 6.38 -1.35
C PRO A 165 -1.98 6.56 -1.26
N ALA A 166 -2.57 6.29 -0.08
CA ALA A 166 -3.96 6.62 0.19
C ALA A 166 -4.19 8.14 0.13
N GLN A 167 -5.43 8.54 -0.08
CA GLN A 167 -5.79 9.96 -0.07
C GLN A 167 -5.36 10.62 1.26
N GLY A 168 -4.72 11.77 1.18
CA GLY A 168 -4.17 12.47 2.34
C GLY A 168 -2.83 11.96 2.84
N TYR A 169 -2.22 10.99 2.15
CA TYR A 169 -0.84 10.57 2.37
C TYR A 169 0.07 11.05 1.25
N GLU A 170 1.31 11.36 1.59
CA GLU A 170 2.37 11.72 0.67
C GLU A 170 3.39 10.57 0.55
N ALA A 171 3.71 10.21 -0.70
CA ALA A 171 4.73 9.20 -0.97
C ALA A 171 6.13 9.85 -0.97
N VAL A 172 7.02 9.32 -0.15
CA VAL A 172 8.44 9.67 -0.13
C VAL A 172 9.21 8.62 -0.93
N MET A 173 10.06 9.04 -1.84
CA MET A 173 10.96 8.18 -2.61
C MET A 173 12.39 8.69 -2.45
N PHE A 174 13.31 7.81 -2.12
CA PHE A 174 14.72 8.17 -2.13
C PHE A 174 15.24 8.24 -3.56
N GLY A 175 16.05 9.24 -3.85
CA GLY A 175 16.75 9.40 -5.11
C GLY A 175 17.78 8.30 -5.36
N LEU A 176 18.33 8.24 -6.57
CA LEU A 176 19.40 7.27 -6.90
C LEU A 176 20.62 7.40 -5.99
N PHE A 177 20.91 8.62 -5.51
CA PHE A 177 22.05 8.90 -4.63
C PHE A 177 21.76 8.60 -3.16
N ASP A 178 20.50 8.65 -2.72
CA ASP A 178 20.10 8.38 -1.33
C ASP A 178 20.12 6.88 -0.98
N ARG A 179 20.41 6.00 -1.95
CA ARG A 179 20.48 4.54 -1.77
C ARG A 179 21.87 4.01 -1.38
N TRP A 180 22.87 4.88 -1.35
CA TRP A 180 24.27 4.50 -1.15
C TRP A 180 24.88 5.01 0.17
N PHE A 181 24.08 5.66 1.03
CA PHE A 181 24.50 6.14 2.34
C PHE A 181 23.66 5.54 3.45
#